data_80c13dac06268b531877644ed89d14f5
#
_entry.id   80c13dac06268b531877644ed89d14f5
#
_cell.length_a   1.000
_cell.length_b   1.000
_cell.length_c   1.000
_cell.angle_alpha   90.00
_cell.angle_beta   90.00
_cell.angle_gamma   90.00
#
_symmetry.space_group_name_H-M   'P 1'
#
loop_
_entity.id
_entity.type
_entity.pdbx_description
1 polymer ?
#
loop_
_entity_poly.entity_id
_entity_poly.type
_entity_poly.pdbx_seq_one_letter_code
_entity_poly.pdbx_strand_id
1 'polypeptide(L)'
;MGKASNNMKIRITSLDNIREAAKAFLAGMGTSKVVAFYGKMGAGKTTFIKAICEELGVEDVITSPTFALVNEYTAGNGAPVYHFDFYRIKRLDEVYDMGYEDYFYGGNLCLLEWPELIEDILPDDAMRVSITEQEDGSRVIESL
;
A
#
# COMPACT_ATOMS: atom_id res chain seq x y z
N MET A 1 8.94 -13.63 18.88
CA MET A 1 9.10 -12.97 18.56
C MET A 1 8.52 -12.14 18.26
N GLY A 2 8.37 -11.86 18.44
CA GLY A 2 7.63 -10.90 18.20
C GLY A 2 7.63 -10.40 16.94
N LYS A 3 6.92 -9.54 16.54
CA LYS A 3 6.99 -9.03 15.32
C LYS A 3 8.21 -8.33 15.17
N ALA A 4 8.88 -8.63 14.18
CA ALA A 4 9.99 -7.89 13.79
C ALA A 4 9.52 -6.48 13.63
N SER A 5 10.08 -5.62 14.34
CA SER A 5 9.73 -4.29 14.20
C SER A 5 10.47 -3.80 12.98
N ASN A 6 9.76 -3.60 11.95
CA ASN A 6 10.32 -3.03 10.76
C ASN A 6 10.39 -1.54 10.94
N ASN A 7 11.46 -1.08 11.60
CA ASN A 7 11.68 0.35 11.74
C ASN A 7 12.17 0.88 10.42
N MET A 8 11.25 1.26 9.58
CA MET A 8 11.57 1.71 8.24
C MET A 8 11.36 3.22 8.15
N LYS A 9 12.33 3.90 7.56
CA LYS A 9 12.18 5.32 7.27
C LYS A 9 12.89 5.58 5.95
N ILE A 10 12.13 5.95 4.95
CA ILE A 10 12.65 6.16 3.59
C ILE A 10 12.28 7.56 3.15
N ARG A 11 13.26 8.30 2.62
CA ARG A 11 13.02 9.65 2.12
C ARG A 11 12.99 9.60 0.59
N ILE A 12 11.95 10.20 0.01
CA ILE A 12 11.84 10.37 -1.41
C ILE A 12 12.08 11.85 -1.69
N THR A 13 13.25 12.15 -2.26
CA THR A 13 13.61 13.55 -2.49
C THR A 13 12.95 14.12 -3.76
N SER A 14 12.66 13.25 -4.73
CA SER A 14 12.00 13.66 -5.96
C SER A 14 11.49 12.42 -6.66
N LEU A 15 10.73 12.60 -7.73
CA LEU A 15 10.30 11.47 -8.54
C LEU A 15 11.45 10.69 -9.15
N ASP A 16 12.63 11.32 -9.26
CA ASP A 16 13.79 10.64 -9.84
C ASP A 16 14.27 9.47 -8.99
N ASN A 17 14.07 9.53 -7.68
CA ASN A 17 14.54 8.43 -6.81
C ASN A 17 13.40 7.58 -6.26
N ILE A 18 12.17 7.76 -6.76
CA ILE A 18 11.03 7.04 -6.21
C ILE A 18 11.13 5.53 -6.46
N ARG A 19 11.72 5.11 -7.59
CA ARG A 19 11.87 3.69 -7.87
C ARG A 19 12.85 3.03 -6.91
N GLU A 20 13.92 3.73 -6.56
CA GLU A 20 14.85 3.22 -5.56
C GLU A 20 14.20 3.14 -4.19
N ALA A 21 13.37 4.14 -3.87
CA ALA A 21 12.63 4.11 -2.60
C ALA A 21 11.67 2.92 -2.57
N ALA A 22 11.01 2.64 -3.68
CA ALA A 22 10.11 1.49 -3.75
C ALA A 22 10.88 0.17 -3.59
N LYS A 23 12.06 0.07 -4.19
CA LYS A 23 12.89 -1.11 -4.06
C LYS A 23 13.31 -1.32 -2.60
N ALA A 24 13.73 -0.24 -1.94
CA ALA A 24 14.11 -0.32 -0.52
C ALA A 24 12.92 -0.71 0.34
N PHE A 25 11.74 -0.17 0.02
CA PHE A 25 10.53 -0.50 0.75
C PHE A 25 10.22 -1.98 0.67
N LEU A 26 10.25 -2.53 -0.56
CA LEU A 26 9.97 -3.94 -0.76
C LEU A 26 10.98 -4.82 -0.02
N ALA A 27 12.24 -4.42 -0.02
CA ALA A 27 13.27 -5.18 0.68
C ALA A 27 13.04 -5.16 2.19
N GLY A 28 12.43 -4.11 2.72
CA GLY A 28 12.21 -3.96 4.15
C GLY A 28 10.88 -4.48 4.66
N MET A 29 10.01 -4.97 3.77
CA MET A 29 8.67 -5.41 4.18
C MET A 29 8.69 -6.69 5.01
N GLY A 30 9.73 -7.50 4.87
CA GLY A 30 9.72 -8.80 5.52
C GLY A 30 8.67 -9.70 4.91
N THR A 31 7.91 -10.38 5.76
CA THR A 31 6.90 -11.34 5.30
C THR A 31 5.51 -10.76 5.22
N SER A 32 5.33 -9.47 5.55
CA SER A 32 4.01 -8.84 5.47
C SER A 32 3.50 -8.82 4.04
N LYS A 33 2.21 -9.13 3.89
CA LYS A 33 1.57 -9.12 2.58
C LYS A 33 0.49 -8.06 2.49
N VAL A 34 0.08 -7.45 3.60
CA VAL A 34 -0.90 -6.38 3.61
C VAL A 34 -0.22 -5.13 4.11
N VAL A 35 -0.24 -4.07 3.31
CA VAL A 35 0.39 -2.80 3.66
C VAL A 35 -0.66 -1.71 3.66
N ALA A 36 -0.82 -1.04 4.79
CA ALA A 36 -1.77 0.05 4.95
C ALA A 36 -1.01 1.37 4.89
N PHE A 37 -1.37 2.21 3.93
CA PHE A 37 -0.71 3.50 3.73
C PHE A 37 -1.58 4.62 4.29
N TYR A 38 -1.04 5.32 5.27
CA TYR A 38 -1.68 6.47 5.89
C TYR A 38 -1.05 7.74 5.34
N GLY A 39 -1.84 8.77 5.18
CA GLY A 39 -1.32 10.05 4.67
C GLY A 39 -2.46 10.90 4.17
N LYS A 40 -2.23 12.22 4.18
CA LYS A 40 -3.24 13.16 3.73
C LYS A 40 -3.44 13.04 2.23
N MET A 41 -4.56 13.58 1.75
CA MET A 41 -4.78 13.70 0.33
C MET A 41 -3.61 14.45 -0.29
N GLY A 42 -3.08 13.93 -1.38
CA GLY A 42 -1.95 14.56 -2.05
C GLY A 42 -0.59 14.24 -1.47
N ALA A 43 -0.51 13.39 -0.44
CA ALA A 43 0.78 13.05 0.16
C ALA A 43 1.63 12.16 -0.73
N GLY A 44 1.05 11.54 -1.77
CA GLY A 44 1.81 10.72 -2.69
C GLY A 44 1.59 9.23 -2.54
N LYS A 45 0.50 8.83 -1.86
CA LYS A 45 0.23 7.40 -1.63
C LYS A 45 0.10 6.63 -2.94
N THR A 46 -0.77 7.10 -3.83
CA THR A 46 -0.98 6.42 -5.11
C THR A 46 0.30 6.43 -5.95
N THR A 47 1.03 7.52 -5.94
CA THR A 47 2.27 7.64 -6.70
C THR A 47 3.30 6.62 -6.21
N PHE A 48 3.39 6.44 -4.89
CA PHE A 48 4.34 5.47 -4.36
C PHE A 48 3.88 4.03 -4.62
N ILE A 49 2.58 3.77 -4.53
CA ILE A 49 2.04 2.45 -4.86
C ILE A 49 2.33 2.12 -6.32
N LYS A 50 2.20 3.10 -7.21
CA LYS A 50 2.56 2.90 -8.61
C LYS A 50 4.02 2.50 -8.76
N ALA A 51 4.91 3.16 -8.02
CA ALA A 51 6.33 2.83 -8.09
C ALA A 51 6.60 1.42 -7.57
N ILE A 52 5.91 1.02 -6.50
CA ILE A 52 6.03 -0.35 -6.00
C ILE A 52 5.60 -1.35 -7.06
N CYS A 53 4.47 -1.10 -7.70
CA CYS A 53 3.95 -2.01 -8.73
C CYS A 53 4.90 -2.09 -9.91
N GLU A 54 5.46 -0.97 -10.33
CA GLU A 54 6.43 -0.97 -11.42
C GLU A 54 7.67 -1.78 -11.05
N GLU A 55 8.10 -1.69 -9.81
CA GLU A 55 9.25 -2.46 -9.34
C GLU A 55 8.95 -3.95 -9.32
N LEU A 56 7.68 -4.32 -9.14
CA LEU A 56 7.24 -5.72 -9.17
C LEU A 56 6.99 -6.23 -10.58
N GLY A 57 7.18 -5.40 -11.59
CA GLY A 57 7.01 -5.82 -12.97
C GLY A 57 5.58 -5.75 -13.47
N VAL A 58 4.73 -4.96 -12.82
CA VAL A 58 3.37 -4.75 -13.29
C VAL A 58 3.40 -3.87 -14.53
N GLU A 59 2.77 -4.36 -15.60
CA GLU A 59 2.69 -3.60 -16.86
C GLU A 59 1.33 -2.95 -17.04
N ASP A 60 0.37 -3.25 -16.17
CA ASP A 60 -0.95 -2.65 -16.22
C ASP A 60 -0.88 -1.15 -15.94
N VAL A 61 -1.87 -0.41 -16.41
CA VAL A 61 -2.00 1.00 -16.04
C VAL A 61 -2.49 1.06 -14.59
N ILE A 62 -1.70 1.70 -13.74
CA ILE A 62 -1.99 1.75 -12.31
C ILE A 62 -2.71 3.04 -11.99
N THR A 63 -3.93 2.91 -11.48
CA THR A 63 -4.76 4.05 -11.08
C THR A 63 -5.44 3.69 -9.77
N SER A 64 -5.90 4.73 -9.06
CA SER A 64 -6.74 4.47 -7.90
C SER A 64 -8.06 3.86 -8.34
N PRO A 65 -8.59 2.89 -7.59
CA PRO A 65 -9.91 2.34 -7.90
C PRO A 65 -10.96 3.45 -7.86
N THR A 66 -11.81 3.50 -8.89
CA THR A 66 -12.79 4.58 -9.00
C THR A 66 -14.19 4.10 -8.69
N PHE A 67 -14.57 2.95 -9.25
CA PHE A 67 -15.92 2.43 -9.09
C PHE A 67 -15.97 1.19 -8.22
N ALA A 68 -14.85 0.50 -8.09
CA ALA A 68 -14.72 -0.66 -7.21
C ALA A 68 -13.79 -0.29 -6.08
N LEU A 69 -13.78 -1.08 -5.02
CA LEU A 69 -12.88 -0.84 -3.90
C LEU A 69 -11.47 -1.36 -4.18
N VAL A 70 -11.31 -2.22 -5.17
CA VAL A 70 -10.03 -2.88 -5.43
C VAL A 70 -9.76 -2.97 -6.92
N ASN A 71 -8.51 -2.74 -7.29
CA ASN A 71 -7.98 -3.07 -8.62
C ASN A 71 -7.01 -4.23 -8.48
N GLU A 72 -7.04 -5.12 -9.44
CA GLU A 72 -6.10 -6.23 -9.48
C GLU A 72 -5.12 -6.02 -10.61
N TYR A 73 -3.83 -6.12 -10.30
CA TYR A 73 -2.76 -6.04 -11.29
C TYR A 73 -2.01 -7.37 -11.30
N THR A 74 -1.24 -7.62 -12.35
CA THR A 74 -0.44 -8.82 -12.44
C THR A 74 1.04 -8.44 -12.41
N ALA A 75 1.76 -8.98 -11.43
CA ALA A 75 3.20 -8.75 -11.33
C ALA A 75 3.95 -9.52 -12.40
N GLY A 76 5.23 -9.21 -12.56
CA GLY A 76 6.05 -9.84 -13.58
C GLY A 76 6.17 -11.36 -13.43
N ASN A 77 6.03 -11.86 -12.19
CA ASN A 77 6.08 -13.30 -11.93
C ASN A 77 4.71 -13.97 -12.06
N GLY A 78 3.68 -13.24 -12.49
CA GLY A 78 2.34 -13.77 -12.66
C GLY A 78 1.46 -13.68 -11.43
N ALA A 79 1.98 -13.25 -10.29
CA ALA A 79 1.18 -13.15 -9.06
C ALA A 79 0.29 -11.91 -9.11
N PRO A 80 -0.90 -11.98 -8.50
CA PRO A 80 -1.74 -10.79 -8.42
C PRO A 80 -1.23 -9.82 -7.37
N VAL A 81 -1.48 -8.53 -7.63
CA VAL A 81 -1.23 -7.45 -6.68
C VAL A 81 -2.56 -6.70 -6.57
N TYR A 82 -3.04 -6.55 -5.34
CA TYR A 82 -4.34 -5.91 -5.11
C TYR A 82 -4.13 -4.52 -4.55
N HIS A 83 -4.80 -3.55 -5.15
CA HIS A 83 -4.70 -2.14 -4.77
C HIS A 83 -6.08 -1.68 -4.33
N PHE A 84 -6.23 -1.37 -3.05
CA PHE A 84 -7.49 -0.97 -2.45
C PHE A 84 -7.50 0.51 -2.16
N ASP A 85 -8.67 1.12 -2.28
CA ASP A 85 -8.86 2.51 -1.86
C ASP A 85 -10.19 2.59 -1.14
N PHE A 86 -10.14 2.88 0.16
CA PHE A 86 -11.34 2.92 0.99
C PHE A 86 -11.86 4.34 1.22
N TYR A 87 -11.34 5.30 0.49
CA TYR A 87 -11.69 6.71 0.71
C TYR A 87 -13.20 6.96 0.61
N ARG A 88 -13.88 6.26 -0.29
CA ARG A 88 -15.28 6.54 -0.59
C ARG A 88 -16.25 5.57 0.06
N ILE A 89 -15.77 4.63 0.85
CA ILE A 89 -16.72 3.74 1.50
C ILE A 89 -17.49 4.53 2.55
N LYS A 90 -18.76 4.19 2.68
CA LYS A 90 -19.64 4.83 3.66
C LYS A 90 -19.93 3.91 4.81
N ARG A 91 -19.82 2.61 4.60
CA ARG A 91 -20.14 1.61 5.61
C ARG A 91 -19.18 0.44 5.48
N LEU A 92 -18.81 -0.10 6.62
CA LEU A 92 -17.91 -1.26 6.66
C LEU A 92 -18.52 -2.48 5.96
N ASP A 93 -19.86 -2.54 5.89
CA ASP A 93 -20.55 -3.62 5.20
C ASP A 93 -20.07 -3.78 3.75
N GLU A 94 -19.70 -2.67 3.11
CA GLU A 94 -19.24 -2.74 1.72
C GLU A 94 -17.98 -3.58 1.62
N VAL A 95 -17.13 -3.54 2.61
CA VAL A 95 -15.90 -4.32 2.62
C VAL A 95 -16.20 -5.78 2.91
N TYR A 96 -17.14 -6.04 3.83
CA TYR A 96 -17.57 -7.42 4.10
C TYR A 96 -18.17 -8.05 2.85
N ASP A 97 -18.99 -7.28 2.13
CA ASP A 97 -19.70 -7.80 0.96
C ASP A 97 -18.74 -8.19 -0.16
N MET A 98 -17.56 -7.56 -0.25
CA MET A 98 -16.62 -7.90 -1.30
C MET A 98 -15.78 -9.13 -0.97
N GLY A 99 -15.89 -9.67 0.25
CA GLY A 99 -15.10 -10.83 0.65
C GLY A 99 -13.65 -10.50 0.93
N TYR A 100 -13.41 -9.46 1.75
CA TYR A 100 -12.06 -8.97 1.98
C TYR A 100 -11.10 -10.04 2.49
N GLU A 101 -11.62 -11.05 3.16
CA GLU A 101 -10.77 -12.08 3.77
C GLU A 101 -9.99 -12.86 2.72
N ASP A 102 -10.59 -13.09 1.56
CA ASP A 102 -9.91 -13.80 0.48
C ASP A 102 -8.71 -13.02 -0.03
N TYR A 103 -8.77 -11.70 0.05
CA TYR A 103 -7.65 -10.85 -0.34
C TYR A 103 -6.61 -10.76 0.76
N PHE A 104 -7.04 -10.39 1.97
CA PHE A 104 -6.10 -10.07 3.05
C PHE A 104 -5.35 -11.30 3.55
N TYR A 105 -5.97 -12.48 3.47
CA TYR A 105 -5.38 -13.71 3.97
C TYR A 105 -5.00 -14.68 2.87
N GLY A 106 -5.03 -14.22 1.63
CA GLY A 106 -4.75 -15.08 0.49
C GLY A 106 -3.28 -15.24 0.12
N GLY A 107 -2.39 -14.55 0.82
CA GLY A 107 -0.95 -14.68 0.57
C GLY A 107 -0.41 -13.82 -0.54
N ASN A 108 -1.22 -12.96 -1.13
CA ASN A 108 -0.78 -12.05 -2.18
C ASN A 108 -0.71 -10.63 -1.65
N LEU A 109 0.08 -9.80 -2.30
CA LEU A 109 0.31 -8.43 -1.85
C LEU A 109 -0.95 -7.58 -1.97
N CYS A 110 -1.31 -6.91 -0.88
CA CYS A 110 -2.43 -5.97 -0.83
C CYS A 110 -1.89 -4.62 -0.40
N LEU A 111 -2.11 -3.61 -1.22
CA LEU A 111 -1.68 -2.24 -0.95
C LEU A 111 -2.93 -1.40 -0.72
N LEU A 112 -3.09 -0.86 0.49
CA LEU A 112 -4.33 -0.23 0.91
C LEU A 112 -4.14 1.26 1.11
N GLU A 113 -5.02 2.06 0.49
CA GLU A 113 -5.11 3.49 0.74
C GLU A 113 -6.32 3.78 1.60
N TRP A 114 -6.21 4.79 2.45
CA TRP A 114 -7.26 5.22 3.36
C TRP A 114 -7.75 4.06 4.25
N PRO A 115 -6.83 3.42 4.99
CA PRO A 115 -7.21 2.28 5.80
C PRO A 115 -7.92 2.65 7.10
N GLU A 116 -8.09 3.93 7.38
CA GLU A 116 -8.63 4.40 8.66
C GLU A 116 -10.00 3.82 8.96
N LEU A 117 -10.80 3.59 7.92
CA LEU A 117 -12.16 3.11 8.11
C LEU A 117 -12.24 1.60 8.27
N ILE A 118 -11.11 0.89 8.06
CA ILE A 118 -11.16 -0.58 8.13
C ILE A 118 -10.12 -1.14 9.09
N GLU A 119 -9.66 -0.32 10.05
CA GLU A 119 -8.60 -0.75 10.96
C GLU A 119 -8.98 -1.98 11.77
N ASP A 120 -10.26 -2.10 12.11
CA ASP A 120 -10.70 -3.23 12.92
C ASP A 120 -10.57 -4.57 12.22
N ILE A 121 -10.46 -4.58 10.90
CA ILE A 121 -10.36 -5.82 10.14
C ILE A 121 -8.99 -6.01 9.49
N LEU A 122 -8.04 -5.11 9.76
CA LEU A 122 -6.69 -5.31 9.26
C LEU A 122 -6.06 -6.53 9.93
N PRO A 123 -5.32 -7.37 9.17
CA PRO A 123 -4.59 -8.48 9.81
C PRO A 123 -3.61 -7.96 10.85
N ASP A 124 -3.36 -8.76 11.87
CA ASP A 124 -2.42 -8.37 12.93
C ASP A 124 -1.02 -8.13 12.41
N ASP A 125 -0.63 -8.84 11.35
CA ASP A 125 0.70 -8.70 10.77
C ASP A 125 0.73 -7.67 9.63
N ALA A 126 -0.33 -6.90 9.44
CA ALA A 126 -0.32 -5.86 8.43
C ALA A 126 0.75 -4.82 8.75
N MET A 127 1.44 -4.39 7.71
CA MET A 127 2.43 -3.33 7.85
C MET A 127 1.73 -1.99 7.72
N ARG A 128 1.94 -1.12 8.69
CA ARG A 128 1.32 0.21 8.68
C ARG A 128 2.41 1.24 8.47
N VAL A 129 2.25 2.07 7.45
CA VAL A 129 3.24 3.11 7.14
C VAL A 129 2.53 4.42 6.86
N SER A 130 3.21 5.50 7.16
CA SER A 130 2.74 6.83 6.82
C SER A 130 3.59 7.40 5.69
N ILE A 131 2.96 8.24 4.87
CA ILE A 131 3.67 9.05 3.88
C ILE A 131 3.37 10.50 4.21
N THR A 132 4.42 11.27 4.45
CA THR A 132 4.29 12.66 4.87
C THR A 132 5.10 13.56 3.96
N GLU A 133 4.48 14.62 3.45
CA GLU A 133 5.20 15.62 2.67
C GLU A 133 5.93 16.57 3.61
N GLN A 134 7.20 16.83 3.33
CA GLN A 134 8.02 17.72 4.13
C GLN A 134 7.97 19.13 3.56
N GLU A 135 8.51 20.10 4.31
CA GLU A 135 8.48 21.49 3.88
C GLU A 135 9.24 21.71 2.59
N ASP A 136 10.28 20.92 2.35
CA ASP A 136 11.09 21.07 1.14
C ASP A 136 10.52 20.31 -0.05
N GLY A 137 9.32 19.73 0.10
CA GLY A 137 8.69 18.99 -0.98
C GLY A 137 9.06 17.52 -1.04
N SER A 138 10.02 17.09 -0.25
CA SER A 138 10.32 15.66 -0.19
C SER A 138 9.24 14.92 0.56
N ARG A 139 9.21 13.60 0.41
CA ARG A 139 8.26 12.75 1.13
C ARG A 139 9.04 11.80 2.02
N VAL A 140 8.46 11.47 3.16
CA VAL A 140 9.04 10.49 4.08
C VAL A 140 8.05 9.37 4.28
N ILE A 141 8.51 8.15 4.06
CA ILE A 141 7.73 6.94 4.33
C ILE A 141 8.28 6.34 5.60
N GLU A 142 7.41 6.12 6.56
CA GLU A 142 7.86 5.71 7.89
C GLU A 142 6.92 4.64 8.43
N SER A 143 7.49 3.56 8.96
CA SER A 143 6.66 2.54 9.60
C SER A 143 6.09 3.08 10.92
N LEU A 144 4.87 2.70 11.18
CA LEU A 144 4.16 3.12 12.39
C LEU A 144 4.25 2.06 13.50
#